data_044d39d5e29b8be8e84c877be45b8f26
#
_entry.id   044d39d5e29b8be8e84c877be45b8f26
#
_cell.length_a   1.000
_cell.length_b   1.000
_cell.length_c   1.000
_cell.angle_alpha   90.00
_cell.angle_beta   90.00
_cell.angle_gamma   90.00
#
_symmetry.space_group_name_H-M   'P 1'
#
loop_
_entity.id
_entity.type
_entity.pdbx_description
1 polymer ?
#
loop_
_entity_poly.entity_id
_entity_poly.type
_entity_poly.pdbx_seq_one_letter_code
_entity_poly.pdbx_strand_id
1 'polypeptide(L)'
;MNDSLMRLVQESGMIPHVNTSNIFRKNEWSVLISPYYHDDISDSVRETDLIAEKQFNSARDFGTSSVQLNIQLFVECKYIKHQIVFWFDKIDHNKAVINAEKETSLVLAHNRGGD
;
A
#
# COMPACT_ATOMS: atom_id res chain seq x y z
N MET A 1 -29.82 15.40 5.64
CA MET A 1 -29.64 14.07 5.00
C MET A 1 -30.53 13.08 5.72
N ASN A 2 -31.24 12.24 5.00
CA ASN A 2 -32.12 11.24 5.58
C ASN A 2 -31.30 10.19 6.37
N ASP A 3 -31.77 9.84 7.58
CA ASP A 3 -31.07 8.87 8.45
C ASP A 3 -30.87 7.51 7.78
N SER A 4 -31.82 7.07 6.95
CA SER A 4 -31.70 5.82 6.20
C SER A 4 -30.59 5.87 5.15
N LEU A 5 -30.41 7.00 4.48
CA LEU A 5 -29.31 7.19 3.52
C LEU A 5 -27.95 7.22 4.24
N MET A 6 -27.86 7.90 5.37
CA MET A 6 -26.65 7.93 6.17
C MET A 6 -26.25 6.53 6.65
N ARG A 7 -27.23 5.73 7.07
CA ARG A 7 -27.01 4.35 7.46
C ARG A 7 -26.45 3.51 6.30
N LEU A 8 -27.03 3.64 5.11
CA LEU A 8 -26.54 2.95 3.91
C LEU A 8 -25.10 3.32 3.58
N VAL A 9 -24.75 4.60 3.66
CA VAL A 9 -23.38 5.08 3.44
C VAL A 9 -22.44 4.49 4.47
N GLN A 10 -22.83 4.48 5.75
CA GLN A 10 -22.00 3.87 6.81
C GLN A 10 -21.80 2.38 6.63
N GLU A 11 -22.85 1.65 6.26
CA GLU A 11 -22.80 0.20 6.04
C GLU A 11 -22.07 -0.18 4.76
N SER A 12 -21.95 0.72 3.79
CA SER A 12 -21.23 0.47 2.53
C SER A 12 -19.72 0.38 2.68
N GLY A 13 -19.16 0.81 3.82
CA GLY A 13 -17.71 0.85 4.02
C GLY A 13 -17.00 2.02 3.32
N MET A 14 -17.72 2.94 2.72
CA MET A 14 -17.15 4.09 2.01
C MET A 14 -16.45 5.09 2.95
N ILE A 15 -16.94 5.24 4.17
CA ILE A 15 -16.39 6.21 5.13
C ILE A 15 -14.92 5.88 5.47
N PRO A 16 -14.54 4.62 5.80
CA PRO A 16 -13.14 4.28 5.99
C PRO A 16 -12.27 4.56 4.76
N HIS A 17 -12.76 4.31 3.56
CA HIS A 17 -12.03 4.60 2.33
C HIS A 17 -11.71 6.10 2.19
N VAL A 18 -12.71 6.95 2.38
CA VAL A 18 -12.57 8.41 2.27
C VAL A 18 -11.64 8.93 3.36
N ASN A 19 -11.82 8.50 4.61
CA ASN A 19 -11.00 8.94 5.73
C ASN A 19 -9.53 8.53 5.54
N THR A 20 -9.28 7.29 5.13
CA THR A 20 -7.94 6.79 4.88
C THR A 20 -7.27 7.53 3.72
N SER A 21 -8.00 7.76 2.64
CA SER A 21 -7.47 8.51 1.49
C SER A 21 -7.08 9.95 1.88
N ASN A 22 -7.88 10.58 2.73
CA ASN A 22 -7.59 11.94 3.21
C ASN A 22 -6.35 11.99 4.09
N ILE A 23 -6.12 10.98 4.93
CA ILE A 23 -4.91 10.88 5.75
C ILE A 23 -3.67 10.78 4.86
N PHE A 24 -3.70 9.92 3.85
CA PHE A 24 -2.60 9.80 2.90
C PHE A 24 -2.34 11.11 2.15
N ARG A 25 -3.39 11.75 1.64
CA ARG A 25 -3.25 13.01 0.90
C ARG A 25 -2.69 14.15 1.76
N LYS A 26 -3.07 14.22 3.03
CA LYS A 26 -2.51 15.19 3.98
C LYS A 26 -1.01 14.99 4.21
N ASN A 27 -0.53 13.78 4.04
CA ASN A 27 0.88 13.43 4.18
C ASN A 27 1.61 13.36 2.83
N GLU A 28 1.06 14.01 1.81
CA GLU A 28 1.66 14.18 0.47
C GLU A 28 1.77 12.86 -0.32
N TRP A 29 0.88 11.91 -0.07
CA TRP A 29 0.75 10.72 -0.88
C TRP A 29 -0.27 10.94 -2.00
N SER A 30 0.01 10.40 -3.18
CA SER A 30 -0.98 10.27 -4.25
C SER A 30 -1.84 9.06 -3.98
N VAL A 31 -3.16 9.17 -4.17
CA VAL A 31 -4.09 8.08 -3.86
C VAL A 31 -5.00 7.82 -5.05
N LEU A 32 -5.11 6.54 -5.42
CA LEU A 32 -6.12 6.03 -6.32
C LEU A 32 -7.16 5.25 -5.52
N ILE A 33 -8.43 5.54 -5.72
CA ILE A 33 -9.54 4.88 -5.04
C ILE A 33 -10.12 3.81 -5.96
N SER A 34 -10.30 2.60 -5.41
CA SER A 34 -10.85 1.44 -6.11
C SER A 34 -10.18 1.11 -7.45
N PRO A 35 -8.84 1.15 -7.53
CA PRO A 35 -8.15 0.82 -8.77
C PRO A 35 -8.14 -0.68 -9.03
N TYR A 36 -8.05 -1.04 -10.31
CA TYR A 36 -7.78 -2.41 -10.73
C TYR A 36 -6.29 -2.59 -10.95
N TYR A 37 -5.80 -3.77 -10.63
CA TYR A 37 -4.41 -4.16 -10.88
C TYR A 37 -4.34 -5.61 -11.36
N HIS A 38 -3.28 -5.94 -12.07
CA HIS A 38 -3.01 -7.31 -12.50
C HIS A 38 -2.21 -8.04 -11.43
N ASP A 39 -2.76 -9.14 -10.95
CA ASP A 39 -2.08 -10.02 -10.01
C ASP A 39 -1.30 -11.09 -10.77
N ASP A 40 0.02 -10.98 -10.76
CA ASP A 40 0.90 -11.88 -11.50
C ASP A 40 0.88 -13.31 -10.96
N ILE A 41 0.55 -13.49 -9.68
CA ILE A 41 0.51 -14.81 -9.05
C ILE A 41 -0.72 -15.59 -9.52
N SER A 42 -1.88 -14.97 -9.53
CA SER A 42 -3.14 -15.59 -9.95
C SER A 42 -3.46 -15.38 -11.43
N ASP A 43 -2.67 -14.56 -12.12
CA ASP A 43 -2.89 -14.15 -13.51
C ASP A 43 -4.31 -13.64 -13.74
N SER A 44 -4.76 -12.78 -12.86
CA SER A 44 -6.11 -12.21 -12.88
C SER A 44 -6.11 -10.73 -12.53
N VAL A 45 -7.13 -10.03 -13.02
CA VAL A 45 -7.36 -8.63 -12.65
C VAL A 45 -8.10 -8.60 -11.33
N ARG A 46 -7.57 -7.85 -10.37
CA ARG A 46 -8.16 -7.66 -9.04
C ARG A 46 -8.39 -6.19 -8.76
N GLU A 47 -9.34 -5.91 -7.90
CA GLU A 47 -9.59 -4.59 -7.35
C GLU A 47 -9.04 -4.52 -5.93
N THR A 48 -8.38 -3.42 -5.61
CA THR A 48 -8.04 -3.06 -4.23
C THR A 48 -8.79 -1.79 -3.84
N ASP A 49 -8.92 -1.53 -2.54
CA ASP A 49 -9.66 -0.36 -2.08
C ASP A 49 -8.91 0.95 -2.36
N LEU A 50 -7.62 0.99 -2.08
CA LEU A 50 -6.78 2.15 -2.32
C LEU A 50 -5.39 1.71 -2.79
N ILE A 51 -4.78 2.50 -3.66
CA ILE A 51 -3.34 2.47 -3.89
C ILE A 51 -2.79 3.84 -3.52
N ALA A 52 -1.85 3.87 -2.58
CA ALA A 52 -1.16 5.10 -2.17
C ALA A 52 0.29 5.04 -2.65
N GLU A 53 0.75 6.12 -3.27
CA GLU A 53 2.10 6.22 -3.81
C GLU A 53 2.80 7.46 -3.28
N LYS A 54 4.06 7.31 -2.92
CA LYS A 54 4.91 8.43 -2.56
C LYS A 54 6.32 8.23 -3.06
N GLN A 55 6.87 9.32 -3.57
CA GLN A 55 8.22 9.38 -4.08
C GLN A 55 9.12 10.12 -3.11
N PHE A 56 10.23 9.52 -2.77
CA PHE A 56 11.26 10.12 -1.91
C PHE A 56 12.52 10.37 -2.73
N ASN A 57 13.06 11.58 -2.60
CA ASN A 57 14.28 11.97 -3.27
C ASN A 57 15.45 11.99 -2.28
N SER A 58 16.49 11.23 -2.56
CA SER A 58 17.62 11.07 -1.66
C SER A 58 18.47 12.34 -1.47
N ALA A 59 18.54 13.20 -2.45
CA ALA A 59 19.26 14.47 -2.33
C ALA A 59 18.69 15.35 -1.22
N ARG A 60 17.44 15.15 -0.88
CA ARG A 60 16.69 15.88 0.13
C ARG A 60 16.63 15.15 1.47
N ASP A 61 16.50 13.81 1.45
CA ASP A 61 16.18 13.01 2.62
C ASP A 61 17.35 12.15 3.12
N PHE A 62 18.33 11.83 2.26
CA PHE A 62 19.40 10.87 2.58
C PHE A 62 20.82 11.36 2.29
N GLY A 63 21.04 12.64 1.98
CA GLY A 63 22.37 13.23 1.79
C GLY A 63 22.75 13.42 0.31
N THR A 64 23.94 13.02 -0.09
CA THR A 64 24.60 13.50 -1.32
C THR A 64 24.39 12.68 -2.59
N SER A 65 23.78 11.51 -2.53
CA SER A 65 23.57 10.69 -3.74
C SER A 65 22.12 10.76 -4.23
N SER A 66 21.91 10.91 -5.54
CA SER A 66 20.57 11.01 -6.13
C SER A 66 19.95 9.62 -6.30
N VAL A 67 19.41 9.07 -5.24
CA VAL A 67 18.57 7.88 -5.30
C VAL A 67 17.12 8.29 -5.16
N GLN A 68 16.27 7.79 -6.04
CA GLN A 68 14.84 8.00 -5.99
C GLN A 68 14.16 6.73 -5.49
N LEU A 69 13.37 6.87 -4.43
CA LEU A 69 12.59 5.75 -3.88
C LEU A 69 11.12 5.99 -4.12
N ASN A 70 10.48 5.06 -4.80
CA ASN A 70 9.03 5.05 -4.96
C ASN A 70 8.43 3.97 -4.06
N ILE A 71 7.51 4.38 -3.19
CA ILE A 71 6.77 3.45 -2.34
C ILE A 71 5.33 3.39 -2.85
N GLN A 72 4.85 2.19 -3.09
CA GLN A 72 3.47 1.92 -3.45
C GLN A 72 2.84 1.01 -2.41
N LEU A 73 1.74 1.46 -1.82
CA LEU A 73 1.00 0.72 -0.81
C LEU A 73 -0.35 0.31 -1.37
N PHE A 74 -0.67 -0.97 -1.27
CA PHE A 74 -2.00 -1.50 -1.53
C PHE A 74 -2.74 -1.57 -0.21
N VAL A 75 -3.81 -0.80 -0.08
CA VAL A 75 -4.51 -0.59 1.19
C VAL A 75 -5.92 -1.15 1.10
N GLU A 76 -6.25 -2.05 2.01
CA GLU A 76 -7.60 -2.56 2.19
C GLU A 76 -8.24 -1.89 3.40
N CYS A 77 -9.47 -1.42 3.23
CA CYS A 77 -10.24 -0.77 4.27
C CYS A 77 -11.44 -1.63 4.63
N LYS A 78 -11.63 -1.88 5.92
CA LYS A 78 -12.77 -2.65 6.41
C LYS A 78 -13.53 -1.88 7.47
N TYR A 79 -14.85 -1.89 7.35
CA TYR A 79 -15.72 -1.41 8.40
C TYR A 79 -16.14 -2.60 9.28
N ILE A 80 -15.78 -2.52 10.56
CA ILE A 80 -16.09 -3.58 11.54
C ILE A 80 -17.01 -2.98 12.60
N LYS A 81 -18.23 -3.52 12.69
CA LYS A 81 -19.31 -2.93 13.48
C LYS A 81 -19.18 -3.17 14.99
N HIS A 82 -18.57 -4.25 15.43
CA HIS A 82 -18.64 -4.63 16.84
C HIS A 82 -17.27 -4.84 17.51
N GLN A 83 -16.45 -5.73 17.00
CA GLN A 83 -15.17 -6.08 17.64
C GLN A 83 -14.08 -6.26 16.59
N ILE A 84 -12.88 -5.82 16.95
CA ILE A 84 -11.70 -6.02 16.13
C ILE A 84 -10.79 -7.00 16.87
N VAL A 85 -10.44 -8.07 16.19
CA VAL A 85 -9.46 -9.05 16.70
C VAL A 85 -8.14 -8.80 16.00
N PHE A 86 -7.12 -8.50 16.78
CA PHE A 86 -5.77 -8.34 16.27
C PHE A 86 -4.99 -9.64 16.50
N TRP A 87 -4.45 -10.17 15.43
CA TRP A 87 -3.54 -11.29 15.49
C TRP A 87 -2.12 -10.77 15.43
N PHE A 88 -1.35 -11.05 16.47
CA PHE A 88 0.05 -10.69 16.51
C PHE A 88 0.87 -11.98 16.40
N ASP A 89 1.80 -11.97 15.48
CA ASP A 89 2.79 -13.02 15.37
C ASP A 89 4.18 -12.42 15.56
N LYS A 90 5.12 -13.24 15.97
CA LYS A 90 6.50 -12.82 16.06
C LYS A 90 7.06 -12.58 14.68
N ILE A 91 7.71 -11.43 14.52
CA ILE A 91 8.42 -11.15 13.28
C ILE A 91 9.59 -12.12 13.17
N ASP A 92 9.61 -12.90 12.12
CA ASP A 92 10.77 -13.71 11.76
C ASP A 92 11.77 -12.81 11.02
N HIS A 93 12.68 -12.21 11.77
CA HIS A 93 13.68 -11.30 11.23
C HIS A 93 14.58 -11.99 10.21
N ASN A 94 14.97 -13.24 10.46
CA ASN A 94 15.82 -13.98 9.55
C ASN A 94 15.15 -14.20 8.19
N LYS A 95 13.89 -14.61 8.21
CA LYS A 95 13.11 -14.80 6.99
C LYS A 95 12.89 -13.49 6.24
N ALA A 96 12.62 -12.41 6.96
CA ALA A 96 12.44 -11.08 6.35
C ALA A 96 13.74 -10.61 5.67
N VAL A 97 14.88 -10.78 6.32
CA VAL A 97 16.20 -10.44 5.75
C VAL A 97 16.50 -11.28 4.53
N ILE A 98 16.29 -12.59 4.59
CA ILE A 98 16.52 -13.51 3.46
C ILE A 98 15.64 -13.11 2.26
N ASN A 99 14.37 -12.79 2.49
CA ASN A 99 13.46 -12.36 1.43
C ASN A 99 13.90 -11.02 0.83
N ALA A 100 14.30 -10.06 1.63
CA ALA A 100 14.80 -8.78 1.17
C ALA A 100 16.08 -8.92 0.34
N GLU A 101 17.03 -9.73 0.81
CA GLU A 101 18.27 -10.01 0.08
C GLU A 101 17.98 -10.70 -1.26
N LYS A 102 17.06 -11.66 -1.28
CA LYS A 102 16.66 -12.37 -2.49
C LYS A 102 16.07 -11.44 -3.53
N GLU A 103 15.19 -10.56 -3.16
CA GLU A 103 14.59 -9.57 -4.06
C GLU A 103 15.64 -8.58 -4.58
N THR A 104 16.48 -8.07 -3.70
CA THR A 104 17.57 -7.16 -4.06
C THR A 104 18.58 -7.83 -5.01
N SER A 105 18.92 -9.08 -4.75
CA SER A 105 19.82 -9.86 -5.61
C SER A 105 19.25 -10.07 -7.01
N LEU A 106 17.95 -10.29 -7.13
CA LEU A 106 17.28 -10.41 -8.43
C LEU A 106 17.35 -9.11 -9.22
N VAL A 107 17.14 -7.97 -8.59
CA VAL A 107 17.25 -6.66 -9.23
C VAL A 107 18.69 -6.40 -9.69
N LEU A 108 19.67 -6.64 -8.85
CA LEU A 108 21.08 -6.48 -9.20
C LEU A 108 21.53 -7.43 -10.33
N ALA A 109 21.08 -8.67 -10.32
CA ALA A 109 21.35 -9.63 -11.37
C ALA A 109 20.78 -9.19 -12.71
N HIS A 110 19.58 -8.64 -12.73
CA HIS A 110 18.94 -8.09 -13.94
C HIS A 110 19.73 -6.91 -14.50
N ASN A 111 20.18 -6.00 -13.67
CA ASN A 111 20.98 -4.84 -14.09
C ASN A 111 22.35 -5.24 -14.61
N ARG A 112 22.97 -6.28 -14.05
CA ARG A 112 24.24 -6.81 -14.52
C ARG A 112 24.14 -7.59 -15.83
N GLY A 113 22.99 -8.20 -16.07
CA GLY A 113 22.74 -8.94 -17.31
C GLY A 113 22.51 -8.06 -18.54
N GLY A 114 22.42 -6.74 -18.37
CA GLY A 114 22.21 -5.77 -19.42
C GLY A 114 23.48 -5.20 -20.07
N ASP A 115 24.63 -5.67 -19.67
CA ASP A 115 25.91 -5.23 -20.24
C ASP A 115 26.26 -5.95 -21.55
#